data_5ae4d33dbe2d8221de87ed613aaa7414
#
_entry.id   5ae4d33dbe2d8221de87ed613aaa7414
#
_cell.length_a   1.000
_cell.length_b   1.000
_cell.length_c   1.000
_cell.angle_alpha   90.00
_cell.angle_beta   90.00
_cell.angle_gamma   90.00
#
_symmetry.space_group_name_H-M   'P 1'
#
loop_
_entity.id
_entity.type
_entity.pdbx_description
1 polymer ?
#
loop_
_entity_poly.entity_id
_entity_poly.type
_entity_poly.pdbx_seq_one_letter_code
_entity_poly.pdbx_strand_id
1 'polypeptide(L)'
;MNVLRTPDERFANLPDFPWAPHYLTIQDADGTEIRIHYVDEGPRDAEPILLMHGNPTWAYLYRKMIPGLLATGRRVIAVDLVGCGRSDKPAAKADYTLARHYDWMGKWLTAMDLRNITLFCQDWGGTIGLYLVAEHAERFDRVVAANTGLPIGEGESDFMKMWVGMMNAATAFPWPMLDQGMENKLSEAERAAYLAPFPSSDYEWGLISFPLLIAVQPDNPGVPLNKAAWEKLCRFEKPFLTLFGELDPVAKGWEVRAQASIPGARGQNHQIIPKAGHFIQEDAPEELVAGITAFLAVS
;
A
#
# COMPACT_ATOMS: atom_id res chain seq x y z
N MET A 1 21.61 9.35 6.09
CA MET A 1 21.17 7.92 5.99
C MET A 1 21.86 7.30 4.78
N ASN A 2 22.23 6.02 4.84
CA ASN A 2 22.77 5.27 3.67
C ASN A 2 21.60 4.63 2.91
N VAL A 3 21.66 4.60 1.57
CA VAL A 3 20.56 4.15 0.72
C VAL A 3 21.08 3.15 -0.31
N LEU A 4 20.43 2.01 -0.41
CA LEU A 4 20.70 0.98 -1.42
C LEU A 4 19.72 1.13 -2.59
N ARG A 5 20.18 0.81 -3.78
CA ARG A 5 19.40 0.82 -5.01
C ARG A 5 19.53 -0.52 -5.71
N THR A 6 18.41 -1.17 -5.96
CA THR A 6 18.40 -2.44 -6.69
C THR A 6 18.83 -2.21 -8.13
N PRO A 7 19.77 -3.01 -8.67
CA PRO A 7 20.19 -2.91 -10.06
C PRO A 7 19.04 -3.16 -11.04
N ASP A 8 18.98 -2.38 -12.14
CA ASP A 8 17.86 -2.42 -13.08
C ASP A 8 17.72 -3.77 -13.82
N GLU A 9 18.83 -4.50 -14.01
CA GLU A 9 18.83 -5.84 -14.61
C GLU A 9 18.00 -6.87 -13.83
N ARG A 10 17.77 -6.65 -12.52
CA ARG A 10 16.91 -7.50 -11.70
C ARG A 10 15.45 -7.47 -12.13
N PHE A 11 15.05 -6.44 -12.84
CA PHE A 11 13.67 -6.21 -13.29
C PHE A 11 13.46 -6.54 -14.77
N ALA A 12 14.41 -7.21 -15.40
CA ALA A 12 14.27 -7.68 -16.77
C ALA A 12 13.25 -8.84 -16.82
N ASN A 13 12.38 -8.82 -17.84
CA ASN A 13 11.44 -9.90 -18.15
C ASN A 13 10.47 -10.27 -17.01
N LEU A 14 9.93 -9.28 -16.31
CA LEU A 14 8.89 -9.49 -15.32
C LEU A 14 7.60 -9.99 -15.99
N PRO A 15 7.03 -11.13 -15.57
CA PRO A 15 5.80 -11.65 -16.18
C PRO A 15 4.64 -10.66 -15.96
N ASP A 16 3.90 -10.40 -17.04
CA ASP A 16 2.71 -9.54 -17.06
C ASP A 16 2.93 -8.11 -16.54
N PHE A 17 4.18 -7.62 -16.58
CA PHE A 17 4.52 -6.28 -16.09
C PHE A 17 5.35 -5.49 -17.14
N PRO A 18 4.71 -5.06 -18.26
CA PRO A 18 5.41 -4.46 -19.39
C PRO A 18 5.69 -2.95 -19.23
N TRP A 19 5.21 -2.32 -18.16
CA TRP A 19 5.24 -0.87 -18.00
C TRP A 19 6.65 -0.33 -17.74
N ALA A 20 6.94 0.81 -18.37
CA ALA A 20 8.20 1.51 -18.17
C ALA A 20 8.27 2.08 -16.74
N PRO A 21 9.44 2.03 -16.09
CA PRO A 21 9.62 2.63 -14.77
C PRO A 21 9.68 4.16 -14.87
N HIS A 22 8.99 4.83 -13.95
CA HIS A 22 9.14 6.26 -13.69
C HIS A 22 9.73 6.47 -12.30
N TYR A 23 10.42 7.59 -12.12
CA TYR A 23 11.08 7.90 -10.86
C TYR A 23 10.91 9.38 -10.50
N LEU A 24 10.71 9.64 -9.21
CA LEU A 24 10.76 10.97 -8.63
C LEU A 24 11.69 10.93 -7.41
N THR A 25 12.59 11.91 -7.31
CA THR A 25 13.50 12.03 -6.16
C THR A 25 12.92 13.03 -5.16
N ILE A 26 12.87 12.62 -3.90
CA ILE A 26 12.53 13.45 -2.76
C ILE A 26 13.76 13.61 -1.86
N GLN A 27 13.72 14.57 -0.93
CA GLN A 27 14.73 14.70 0.13
C GLN A 27 14.13 14.28 1.48
N ASP A 28 14.80 13.37 2.17
CA ASP A 28 14.52 13.07 3.58
C ASP A 28 14.83 14.28 4.48
N ALA A 29 14.35 14.24 5.71
CA ALA A 29 14.61 15.29 6.69
C ALA A 29 16.11 15.50 7.01
N ASP A 30 16.93 14.47 6.83
CA ASP A 30 18.39 14.53 7.00
C ASP A 30 19.14 14.99 5.73
N GLY A 31 18.43 15.39 4.67
CA GLY A 31 18.97 15.81 3.39
C GLY A 31 19.33 14.68 2.43
N THR A 32 19.12 13.42 2.80
CA THR A 32 19.38 12.28 1.90
C THR A 32 18.37 12.27 0.76
N GLU A 33 18.85 12.13 -0.48
CA GLU A 33 17.99 11.92 -1.64
C GLU A 33 17.48 10.48 -1.67
N ILE A 34 16.16 10.33 -1.88
CA ILE A 34 15.47 9.06 -2.02
C ILE A 34 14.72 9.07 -3.35
N ARG A 35 15.05 8.12 -4.22
CA ARG A 35 14.37 7.90 -5.48
C ARG A 35 13.18 6.97 -5.26
N ILE A 36 11.98 7.44 -5.61
CA ILE A 36 10.73 6.68 -5.51
C ILE A 36 10.28 6.30 -6.91
N HIS A 37 10.05 5.01 -7.12
CA HIS A 37 9.53 4.44 -8.37
C HIS A 37 8.01 4.48 -8.41
N TYR A 38 7.49 4.63 -9.61
CA TYR A 38 6.06 4.46 -9.89
C TYR A 38 5.84 4.03 -11.35
N VAL A 39 4.76 3.29 -11.57
CA VAL A 39 4.14 3.09 -12.88
C VAL A 39 3.18 4.24 -13.12
N ASP A 40 3.05 4.72 -14.35
CA ASP A 40 2.20 5.86 -14.70
C ASP A 40 1.68 5.72 -16.12
N GLU A 41 0.48 5.17 -16.26
CA GLU A 41 -0.12 4.78 -17.53
C GLU A 41 -1.48 5.46 -17.76
N GLY A 42 -1.88 5.57 -19.00
CA GLY A 42 -3.12 6.20 -19.43
C GLY A 42 -2.99 7.69 -19.76
N PRO A 43 -4.11 8.39 -20.05
CA PRO A 43 -4.09 9.80 -20.42
C PRO A 43 -3.62 10.68 -19.27
N ARG A 44 -2.66 11.57 -19.54
CA ARG A 44 -2.03 12.41 -18.50
C ARG A 44 -2.97 13.44 -17.87
N ASP A 45 -4.01 13.82 -18.58
CA ASP A 45 -5.05 14.78 -18.18
C ASP A 45 -6.28 14.10 -17.54
N ALA A 46 -6.35 12.77 -17.53
CA ALA A 46 -7.41 12.03 -16.86
C ALA A 46 -7.21 12.01 -15.34
N GLU A 47 -8.31 11.96 -14.60
CA GLU A 47 -8.28 11.81 -13.14
C GLU A 47 -7.57 10.52 -12.75
N PRO A 48 -6.60 10.57 -11.81
CA PRO A 48 -5.78 9.42 -11.49
C PRO A 48 -6.45 8.44 -10.53
N ILE A 49 -6.20 7.14 -10.77
CA ILE A 49 -6.33 6.08 -9.78
C ILE A 49 -4.93 5.84 -9.21
N LEU A 50 -4.73 6.15 -7.94
CA LEU A 50 -3.48 5.90 -7.23
C LEU A 50 -3.56 4.56 -6.51
N LEU A 51 -2.64 3.65 -6.83
CA LEU A 51 -2.54 2.32 -6.25
C LEU A 51 -1.38 2.28 -5.25
N MET A 52 -1.66 2.00 -3.98
CA MET A 52 -0.65 1.92 -2.90
C MET A 52 -0.63 0.52 -2.31
N HIS A 53 0.47 -0.20 -2.56
CA HIS A 53 0.73 -1.56 -2.09
C HIS A 53 1.21 -1.60 -0.64
N GLY A 54 1.25 -2.80 -0.06
CA GLY A 54 1.79 -3.04 1.27
C GLY A 54 3.03 -3.93 1.31
N ASN A 55 3.28 -4.49 2.47
CA ASN A 55 4.44 -5.33 2.76
C ASN A 55 4.09 -6.83 2.57
N PRO A 56 4.93 -7.64 1.91
CA PRO A 56 6.25 -7.36 1.33
C PRO A 56 6.20 -7.11 -0.19
N THR A 57 5.10 -6.60 -0.69
CA THR A 57 4.84 -6.46 -2.11
C THR A 57 5.42 -5.15 -2.69
N TRP A 58 5.13 -4.88 -3.96
CA TRP A 58 5.47 -3.67 -4.68
C TRP A 58 4.48 -3.47 -5.86
N ALA A 59 4.66 -2.49 -6.72
CA ALA A 59 3.72 -2.19 -7.81
C ALA A 59 3.37 -3.40 -8.69
N TYR A 60 4.21 -4.44 -8.72
CA TYR A 60 3.95 -5.72 -9.38
C TYR A 60 2.66 -6.40 -8.91
N LEU A 61 2.24 -6.18 -7.67
CA LEU A 61 0.98 -6.68 -7.12
C LEU A 61 -0.23 -6.26 -7.96
N TYR A 62 -0.14 -5.11 -8.63
CA TYR A 62 -1.24 -4.53 -9.40
C TYR A 62 -1.27 -4.95 -10.87
N ARG A 63 -0.33 -5.81 -11.33
CA ARG A 63 -0.21 -6.18 -12.75
C ARG A 63 -1.51 -6.70 -13.36
N LYS A 64 -2.29 -7.47 -12.60
CA LYS A 64 -3.57 -8.02 -13.04
C LYS A 64 -4.71 -6.99 -13.06
N MET A 65 -4.60 -5.92 -12.27
CA MET A 65 -5.64 -4.89 -12.16
C MET A 65 -5.44 -3.74 -13.15
N ILE A 66 -4.19 -3.33 -13.40
CA ILE A 66 -3.86 -2.15 -14.23
C ILE A 66 -4.56 -2.17 -15.59
N PRO A 67 -4.57 -3.27 -16.38
CA PRO A 67 -5.24 -3.27 -17.69
C PRO A 67 -6.74 -2.96 -17.59
N GLY A 68 -7.43 -3.55 -16.61
CA GLY A 68 -8.86 -3.31 -16.40
C GLY A 68 -9.17 -1.90 -15.90
N LEU A 69 -8.30 -1.33 -15.07
CA LEU A 69 -8.44 0.06 -14.60
C LEU A 69 -8.17 1.06 -15.74
N LEU A 70 -7.20 0.82 -16.61
CA LEU A 70 -6.95 1.63 -17.80
C LEU A 70 -8.12 1.63 -18.77
N ALA A 71 -8.87 0.52 -18.86
CA ALA A 71 -10.07 0.43 -19.70
C ALA A 71 -11.20 1.37 -19.23
N THR A 72 -11.14 1.90 -18.01
CA THR A 72 -12.06 2.96 -17.53
C THR A 72 -11.76 4.35 -18.10
N GLY A 73 -10.67 4.50 -18.86
CA GLY A 73 -10.20 5.79 -19.39
C GLY A 73 -9.46 6.66 -18.37
N ARG A 74 -9.20 6.15 -17.17
CA ARG A 74 -8.46 6.85 -16.10
C ARG A 74 -6.95 6.73 -16.28
N ARG A 75 -6.21 7.67 -15.69
CA ARG A 75 -4.76 7.53 -15.48
C ARG A 75 -4.55 6.60 -14.29
N VAL A 76 -3.65 5.62 -14.41
CA VAL A 76 -3.35 4.64 -13.36
C VAL A 76 -1.91 4.82 -12.90
N ILE A 77 -1.72 5.07 -11.61
CA ILE A 77 -0.41 5.27 -11.00
C ILE A 77 -0.24 4.22 -9.90
N ALA A 78 0.79 3.38 -9.98
CA ALA A 78 1.14 2.43 -8.94
C ALA A 78 2.51 2.79 -8.38
N VAL A 79 2.58 3.26 -7.13
CA VAL A 79 3.81 3.71 -6.49
C VAL A 79 4.43 2.62 -5.65
N ASP A 80 5.76 2.50 -5.68
CA ASP A 80 6.51 1.66 -4.75
C ASP A 80 6.85 2.46 -3.48
N LEU A 81 6.47 1.94 -2.33
CA LEU A 81 6.85 2.52 -1.03
C LEU A 81 8.38 2.48 -0.86
N VAL A 82 8.93 3.44 -0.14
CA VAL A 82 10.36 3.46 0.21
C VAL A 82 10.71 2.17 0.96
N GLY A 83 11.77 1.50 0.53
CA GLY A 83 12.15 0.18 1.04
C GLY A 83 11.59 -0.99 0.23
N CYS A 84 10.72 -0.74 -0.75
CA CYS A 84 10.07 -1.76 -1.58
C CYS A 84 10.32 -1.54 -3.07
N GLY A 85 10.06 -2.57 -3.87
CA GLY A 85 10.09 -2.52 -5.32
C GLY A 85 11.37 -1.90 -5.90
N ARG A 86 11.21 -1.02 -6.87
CA ARG A 86 12.31 -0.26 -7.49
C ARG A 86 12.64 1.04 -6.74
N SER A 87 11.89 1.39 -5.70
CA SER A 87 12.22 2.51 -4.83
C SER A 87 13.49 2.25 -4.03
N ASP A 88 14.20 3.32 -3.69
CA ASP A 88 15.40 3.25 -2.88
C ASP A 88 15.11 2.64 -1.49
N LYS A 89 16.13 2.01 -0.90
CA LYS A 89 16.03 1.25 0.35
C LYS A 89 17.04 1.77 1.36
N PRO A 90 16.60 2.52 2.40
CA PRO A 90 17.46 2.80 3.56
C PRO A 90 18.13 1.54 4.08
N ALA A 91 19.44 1.60 4.29
CA ALA A 91 20.27 0.43 4.55
C ALA A 91 20.29 -0.05 6.01
N ALA A 92 19.59 0.65 6.90
CA ALA A 92 19.49 0.27 8.29
C ALA A 92 18.02 0.22 8.78
N LYS A 93 17.71 -0.78 9.60
CA LYS A 93 16.40 -0.95 10.22
C LYS A 93 15.92 0.31 10.96
N ALA A 94 16.83 1.01 11.64
CA ALA A 94 16.54 2.22 12.39
C ALA A 94 16.18 3.45 11.52
N ASP A 95 16.45 3.38 10.22
CA ASP A 95 16.08 4.44 9.27
C ASP A 95 14.59 4.45 8.94
N TYR A 96 13.89 3.35 9.20
CA TYR A 96 12.45 3.22 8.96
C TYR A 96 11.65 3.60 10.20
N THR A 97 10.84 4.64 10.08
CA THR A 97 9.84 5.02 11.08
C THR A 97 8.53 5.34 10.40
N LEU A 98 7.42 5.22 11.13
CA LEU A 98 6.10 5.56 10.58
C LEU A 98 6.05 7.03 10.11
N ALA A 99 6.62 7.94 10.92
CA ALA A 99 6.69 9.36 10.57
C ALA A 99 7.48 9.62 9.28
N ARG A 100 8.59 8.88 9.05
CA ARG A 100 9.35 8.99 7.79
C ARG A 100 8.55 8.47 6.60
N HIS A 101 7.85 7.33 6.72
CA HIS A 101 6.98 6.84 5.63
C HIS A 101 5.91 7.85 5.26
N TYR A 102 5.30 8.50 6.24
CA TYR A 102 4.31 9.56 6.02
C TYR A 102 4.93 10.79 5.33
N ASP A 103 6.10 11.24 5.79
CA ASP A 103 6.82 12.38 5.19
C ASP A 103 7.27 12.06 3.75
N TRP A 104 7.88 10.90 3.50
CA TRP A 104 8.33 10.48 2.18
C TRP A 104 7.19 10.45 1.17
N MET A 105 6.08 9.80 1.52
CA MET A 105 4.95 9.67 0.62
C MET A 105 4.16 10.98 0.48
N GLY A 106 4.11 11.81 1.52
CA GLY A 106 3.55 13.17 1.46
C GLY A 106 4.34 14.09 0.52
N LYS A 107 5.67 14.05 0.60
CA LYS A 107 6.56 14.77 -0.32
C LYS A 107 6.40 14.29 -1.77
N TRP A 108 6.35 12.97 -1.96
CA TRP A 108 6.12 12.39 -3.29
C TRP A 108 4.77 12.83 -3.86
N LEU A 109 3.68 12.71 -3.09
CA LEU A 109 2.33 13.11 -3.50
C LEU A 109 2.28 14.60 -3.91
N THR A 110 2.93 15.45 -3.12
CA THR A 110 2.98 16.89 -3.35
C THR A 110 3.78 17.22 -4.61
N ALA A 111 4.95 16.58 -4.80
CA ALA A 111 5.81 16.81 -5.96
C ALA A 111 5.19 16.28 -7.26
N MET A 112 4.40 15.20 -7.21
CA MET A 112 3.59 14.71 -8.34
C MET A 112 2.42 15.63 -8.68
N ASP A 113 2.05 16.54 -7.79
CA ASP A 113 0.89 17.45 -7.85
C ASP A 113 -0.41 16.78 -8.30
N LEU A 114 -0.64 15.55 -7.84
CA LEU A 114 -1.85 14.81 -8.16
C LEU A 114 -3.06 15.45 -7.48
N ARG A 115 -4.20 15.48 -8.20
CA ARG A 115 -5.49 16.00 -7.74
C ARG A 115 -6.62 15.11 -8.24
N ASN A 116 -7.81 15.24 -7.65
CA ASN A 116 -8.99 14.45 -7.98
C ASN A 116 -8.70 12.93 -7.95
N ILE A 117 -7.91 12.54 -6.95
CA ILE A 117 -7.38 11.18 -6.83
C ILE A 117 -8.48 10.23 -6.38
N THR A 118 -8.63 9.11 -7.08
CA THR A 118 -9.24 7.90 -6.53
C THR A 118 -8.11 7.05 -5.94
N LEU A 119 -8.05 6.95 -4.62
CA LEU A 119 -7.07 6.09 -3.96
C LEU A 119 -7.60 4.67 -3.88
N PHE A 120 -6.81 3.69 -4.34
CA PHE A 120 -6.93 2.28 -3.95
C PHE A 120 -5.71 1.91 -3.10
N CYS A 121 -5.95 1.39 -1.91
CA CYS A 121 -4.88 1.10 -0.97
C CYS A 121 -5.11 -0.21 -0.20
N GLN A 122 -4.03 -0.95 0.03
CA GLN A 122 -4.06 -2.24 0.72
C GLN A 122 -2.89 -2.33 1.71
N ASP A 123 -3.09 -2.99 2.86
CA ASP A 123 -2.08 -3.25 3.89
C ASP A 123 -1.36 -1.95 4.31
N TRP A 124 -0.03 -1.87 4.29
CA TRP A 124 0.73 -0.66 4.62
C TRP A 124 0.47 0.49 3.65
N GLY A 125 0.17 0.20 2.39
CA GLY A 125 -0.29 1.21 1.45
C GLY A 125 -1.59 1.88 1.91
N GLY A 126 -2.42 1.14 2.65
CA GLY A 126 -3.61 1.70 3.29
C GLY A 126 -3.30 2.52 4.53
N THR A 127 -2.47 2.01 5.45
CA THR A 127 -2.05 2.80 6.64
C THR A 127 -1.45 4.14 6.21
N ILE A 128 -0.55 4.14 5.22
CA ILE A 128 0.09 5.36 4.71
C ILE A 128 -0.89 6.19 3.87
N GLY A 129 -1.65 5.56 2.97
CA GLY A 129 -2.60 6.24 2.09
C GLY A 129 -3.73 6.92 2.86
N LEU A 130 -4.27 6.28 3.89
CA LEU A 130 -5.29 6.87 4.76
C LEU A 130 -4.76 8.07 5.56
N TYR A 131 -3.50 8.01 5.99
CA TYR A 131 -2.83 9.17 6.57
C TYR A 131 -2.73 10.32 5.56
N LEU A 132 -2.34 10.03 4.31
CA LEU A 132 -2.28 11.05 3.25
C LEU A 132 -3.66 11.64 2.95
N VAL A 133 -4.71 10.82 2.92
CA VAL A 133 -6.11 11.32 2.78
C VAL A 133 -6.46 12.25 3.92
N ALA A 134 -6.08 11.93 5.15
CA ALA A 134 -6.34 12.78 6.31
C ALA A 134 -5.60 14.12 6.27
N GLU A 135 -4.36 14.14 5.74
CA GLU A 135 -3.54 15.36 5.70
C GLU A 135 -3.75 16.21 4.44
N HIS A 136 -4.22 15.60 3.34
CA HIS A 136 -4.35 16.24 2.01
C HIS A 136 -5.75 15.96 1.40
N ALA A 137 -6.81 16.00 2.20
CA ALA A 137 -8.17 15.62 1.79
C ALA A 137 -8.66 16.33 0.52
N GLU A 138 -8.16 17.54 0.26
CA GLU A 138 -8.48 18.31 -0.94
C GLU A 138 -7.99 17.67 -2.24
N ARG A 139 -6.98 16.81 -2.18
CA ARG A 139 -6.41 16.12 -3.35
C ARG A 139 -7.16 14.85 -3.73
N PHE A 140 -7.93 14.28 -2.81
CA PHE A 140 -8.61 13.00 -2.99
C PHE A 140 -10.10 13.22 -3.21
N ASP A 141 -10.66 12.59 -4.23
CA ASP A 141 -12.09 12.61 -4.51
C ASP A 141 -12.79 11.34 -4.04
N ARG A 142 -12.07 10.21 -3.99
CA ARG A 142 -12.59 8.91 -3.58
C ARG A 142 -11.51 8.07 -2.91
N VAL A 143 -11.93 7.18 -2.03
CA VAL A 143 -11.06 6.17 -1.41
C VAL A 143 -11.68 4.79 -1.56
N VAL A 144 -10.86 3.82 -1.95
CA VAL A 144 -11.15 2.39 -1.91
C VAL A 144 -10.12 1.71 -1.01
N ALA A 145 -10.53 1.32 0.18
CA ALA A 145 -9.69 0.60 1.13
C ALA A 145 -9.94 -0.91 1.00
N ALA A 146 -8.87 -1.68 0.82
CA ALA A 146 -8.90 -3.13 0.71
C ALA A 146 -7.92 -3.76 1.70
N ASN A 147 -8.36 -4.72 2.51
CA ASN A 147 -7.51 -5.47 3.45
C ASN A 147 -6.47 -4.59 4.16
N THR A 148 -6.92 -3.54 4.81
CA THR A 148 -6.07 -2.53 5.44
C THR A 148 -6.73 -1.89 6.64
N GLY A 149 -5.99 -1.02 7.33
CA GLY A 149 -6.48 -0.23 8.45
C GLY A 149 -5.55 0.90 8.84
N LEU A 150 -6.01 1.71 9.79
CA LEU A 150 -5.22 2.73 10.46
C LEU A 150 -5.23 2.42 11.96
N PRO A 151 -4.27 1.62 12.47
CA PRO A 151 -4.20 1.25 13.90
C PRO A 151 -3.94 2.48 14.78
N ILE A 152 -4.66 2.59 15.91
CA ILE A 152 -4.61 3.74 16.81
C ILE A 152 -4.29 3.38 18.26
N GLY A 153 -3.51 2.33 18.47
CA GLY A 153 -3.10 1.86 19.78
C GLY A 153 -4.04 0.83 20.39
N GLU A 154 -4.78 0.10 19.55
CA GLU A 154 -5.70 -0.95 19.94
C GLU A 154 -5.82 -2.03 18.86
N GLY A 155 -6.40 -3.18 19.20
CA GLY A 155 -6.70 -4.22 18.21
C GLY A 155 -5.55 -5.18 17.93
N GLU A 156 -4.56 -5.30 18.84
CA GLU A 156 -3.49 -6.28 18.68
C GLU A 156 -4.04 -7.71 18.76
N SER A 157 -3.90 -8.46 17.66
CA SER A 157 -4.23 -9.88 17.59
C SER A 157 -3.04 -10.77 17.96
N ASP A 158 -3.30 -12.05 18.28
CA ASP A 158 -2.23 -13.01 18.52
C ASP A 158 -1.36 -13.24 17.28
N PHE A 159 -1.95 -13.16 16.08
CA PHE A 159 -1.21 -13.16 14.83
C PHE A 159 -0.24 -11.98 14.75
N MET A 160 -0.69 -10.76 15.05
CA MET A 160 0.16 -9.57 15.08
C MET A 160 1.31 -9.69 16.08
N LYS A 161 1.05 -10.19 17.30
CA LYS A 161 2.10 -10.43 18.29
C LYS A 161 3.17 -11.39 17.79
N MET A 162 2.73 -12.51 17.22
CA MET A 162 3.62 -13.51 16.64
C MET A 162 4.45 -12.89 15.50
N TRP A 163 3.80 -12.18 14.60
CA TRP A 163 4.43 -11.56 13.43
C TRP A 163 5.46 -10.50 13.82
N VAL A 164 5.09 -9.58 14.69
CA VAL A 164 6.00 -8.57 15.26
C VAL A 164 7.17 -9.22 15.99
N GLY A 165 6.92 -10.24 16.81
CA GLY A 165 7.97 -10.98 17.51
C GLY A 165 8.96 -11.66 16.55
N MET A 166 8.48 -12.27 15.48
CA MET A 166 9.31 -12.88 14.45
C MET A 166 10.18 -11.82 13.74
N MET A 167 9.58 -10.70 13.32
CA MET A 167 10.30 -9.64 12.60
C MET A 167 11.30 -8.89 13.49
N ASN A 168 11.05 -8.82 14.79
CA ASN A 168 12.00 -8.20 15.71
C ASN A 168 13.34 -8.95 15.76
N ALA A 169 13.30 -10.28 15.68
CA ALA A 169 14.48 -11.15 15.66
C ALA A 169 15.06 -11.39 14.24
N ALA A 170 14.35 -11.01 13.19
CA ALA A 170 14.71 -11.33 11.82
C ALA A 170 15.92 -10.52 11.33
N THR A 171 16.79 -11.18 10.60
CA THR A 171 17.90 -10.60 9.81
C THR A 171 17.70 -10.77 8.30
N ALA A 172 16.67 -11.51 7.90
CA ALA A 172 16.17 -11.66 6.54
C ALA A 172 14.66 -11.85 6.57
N PHE A 173 13.97 -11.41 5.52
CA PHE A 173 12.53 -11.55 5.43
C PHE A 173 12.15 -13.03 5.18
N PRO A 174 11.14 -13.58 5.90
CA PRO A 174 10.71 -14.96 5.73
C PRO A 174 9.80 -15.12 4.51
N TRP A 175 10.35 -15.13 3.31
CA TRP A 175 9.63 -15.16 2.04
C TRP A 175 8.51 -16.19 1.90
N PRO A 176 8.55 -17.39 2.53
CA PRO A 176 7.40 -18.31 2.51
C PRO A 176 6.11 -17.71 3.08
N MET A 177 6.18 -16.64 3.86
CA MET A 177 5.01 -15.93 4.38
C MET A 177 4.23 -15.20 3.28
N LEU A 178 4.86 -14.84 2.16
CA LEU A 178 4.17 -14.25 1.02
C LEU A 178 3.04 -15.16 0.52
N ASP A 179 3.32 -16.46 0.38
CA ASP A 179 2.33 -17.44 -0.09
C ASP A 179 1.19 -17.71 0.89
N GLN A 180 1.42 -17.45 2.18
CA GLN A 180 0.39 -17.64 3.21
C GLN A 180 -0.63 -16.50 3.22
N GLY A 181 -0.33 -15.39 2.57
CA GLY A 181 -1.23 -14.24 2.46
C GLY A 181 -2.20 -14.29 1.28
N MET A 182 -2.17 -15.36 0.48
CA MET A 182 -3.03 -15.52 -0.69
C MET A 182 -3.53 -16.96 -0.83
N GLU A 183 -4.69 -17.13 -1.46
CA GLU A 183 -5.29 -18.43 -1.77
C GLU A 183 -4.76 -18.98 -3.10
N ASN A 184 -4.52 -18.11 -4.07
CA ASN A 184 -3.94 -18.48 -5.36
C ASN A 184 -2.42 -18.67 -5.24
N LYS A 185 -1.93 -19.75 -5.86
CA LYS A 185 -0.49 -20.03 -5.85
C LYS A 185 0.23 -19.27 -6.94
N LEU A 186 1.29 -18.57 -6.55
CA LEU A 186 2.21 -17.95 -7.51
C LEU A 186 2.99 -19.01 -8.29
N SER A 187 3.16 -18.79 -9.59
CA SER A 187 4.16 -19.50 -10.38
C SER A 187 5.59 -19.14 -9.89
N GLU A 188 6.57 -19.95 -10.28
CA GLU A 188 7.98 -19.66 -9.97
C GLU A 188 8.44 -18.31 -10.53
N ALA A 189 7.96 -17.95 -11.73
CA ALA A 189 8.28 -16.67 -12.37
C ALA A 189 7.67 -15.47 -11.63
N GLU A 190 6.40 -15.57 -11.19
CA GLU A 190 5.76 -14.53 -10.38
C GLU A 190 6.44 -14.38 -9.02
N ARG A 191 6.78 -15.49 -8.37
CA ARG A 191 7.55 -15.46 -7.12
C ARG A 191 8.90 -14.79 -7.32
N ALA A 192 9.64 -15.13 -8.39
CA ALA A 192 10.91 -14.49 -8.72
C ALA A 192 10.73 -12.98 -8.95
N ALA A 193 9.61 -12.54 -9.53
CA ALA A 193 9.30 -11.12 -9.70
C ALA A 193 9.07 -10.39 -8.37
N TYR A 194 8.42 -11.02 -7.39
CA TYR A 194 8.30 -10.44 -6.04
C TYR A 194 9.66 -10.33 -5.34
N LEU A 195 10.58 -11.25 -5.58
CA LEU A 195 11.94 -11.25 -4.99
C LEU A 195 12.93 -10.38 -5.78
N ALA A 196 12.60 -9.97 -7.01
CA ALA A 196 13.50 -9.19 -7.86
C ALA A 196 14.09 -7.94 -7.19
N PRO A 197 13.32 -7.17 -6.37
CA PRO A 197 13.83 -5.98 -5.69
C PRO A 197 14.89 -6.23 -4.61
N PHE A 198 15.07 -7.49 -4.18
CA PHE A 198 15.82 -7.84 -2.96
C PHE A 198 16.95 -8.85 -3.28
N PRO A 199 18.10 -8.37 -3.83
CA PRO A 199 19.20 -9.25 -4.21
C PRO A 199 19.93 -9.89 -3.02
N SER A 200 19.82 -9.32 -1.83
CA SER A 200 20.34 -9.86 -0.56
C SER A 200 19.52 -9.33 0.61
N SER A 201 19.72 -9.90 1.79
CA SER A 201 19.04 -9.45 3.03
C SER A 201 19.32 -8.00 3.41
N ASP A 202 20.41 -7.40 2.94
CA ASP A 202 20.68 -5.97 3.16
C ASP A 202 19.60 -5.06 2.55
N TYR A 203 18.91 -5.53 1.51
CA TYR A 203 17.83 -4.82 0.84
C TYR A 203 16.46 -5.03 1.50
N GLU A 204 16.36 -5.91 2.50
CA GLU A 204 15.09 -6.33 3.11
C GLU A 204 14.73 -5.56 4.40
N TRP A 205 15.56 -4.61 4.85
CA TRP A 205 15.30 -3.88 6.08
C TRP A 205 13.95 -3.14 6.10
N GLY A 206 13.49 -2.64 4.94
CA GLY A 206 12.15 -2.08 4.80
C GLY A 206 11.07 -3.10 5.15
N LEU A 207 11.16 -4.30 4.56
CA LEU A 207 10.19 -5.38 4.78
C LEU A 207 10.14 -5.83 6.24
N ILE A 208 11.30 -5.95 6.88
CA ILE A 208 11.43 -6.35 8.28
C ILE A 208 10.91 -5.25 9.21
N SER A 209 11.07 -3.98 8.83
CA SER A 209 10.70 -2.85 9.68
C SER A 209 9.19 -2.60 9.71
N PHE A 210 8.48 -2.78 8.60
CA PHE A 210 7.05 -2.50 8.53
C PHE A 210 6.24 -3.12 9.68
N PRO A 211 6.32 -4.43 9.98
CA PRO A 211 5.56 -5.01 11.09
C PRO A 211 5.87 -4.39 12.45
N LEU A 212 7.10 -3.88 12.64
CA LEU A 212 7.53 -3.27 13.90
C LEU A 212 6.99 -1.85 14.09
N LEU A 213 6.52 -1.22 13.00
CA LEU A 213 5.96 0.13 13.02
C LEU A 213 4.45 0.13 13.26
N ILE A 214 3.80 -1.05 13.27
CA ILE A 214 2.34 -1.12 13.40
C ILE A 214 1.87 -0.59 14.75
N ALA A 215 1.01 0.43 14.71
CA ALA A 215 0.58 1.19 15.87
C ALA A 215 -0.59 0.52 16.62
N VAL A 216 -0.48 -0.78 16.96
CA VAL A 216 -1.51 -1.54 17.68
C VAL A 216 -1.35 -1.48 19.20
N GLN A 217 -0.17 -1.12 19.73
CA GLN A 217 0.07 -0.95 21.15
C GLN A 217 -0.09 0.53 21.55
N PRO A 218 -0.67 0.84 22.72
CA PRO A 218 -0.93 2.23 23.14
C PRO A 218 0.31 3.13 23.24
N ASP A 219 1.47 2.53 23.53
CA ASP A 219 2.76 3.21 23.67
C ASP A 219 3.58 3.28 22.37
N ASN A 220 3.07 2.74 21.27
CA ASN A 220 3.75 2.83 19.98
C ASN A 220 3.86 4.30 19.53
N PRO A 221 5.07 4.75 19.08
CA PRO A 221 5.30 6.14 18.66
C PRO A 221 4.40 6.63 17.53
N GLY A 222 3.85 5.73 16.70
CA GLY A 222 2.93 6.06 15.60
C GLY A 222 1.50 6.38 16.05
N VAL A 223 1.11 5.98 17.27
CA VAL A 223 -0.28 6.13 17.77
C VAL A 223 -0.77 7.58 17.75
N PRO A 224 0.00 8.58 18.22
CA PRO A 224 -0.48 9.97 18.17
C PRO A 224 -0.77 10.46 16.75
N LEU A 225 0.07 10.09 15.78
CA LEU A 225 -0.11 10.45 14.36
C LEU A 225 -1.37 9.80 13.79
N ASN A 226 -1.54 8.51 14.04
CA ASN A 226 -2.69 7.75 13.54
C ASN A 226 -4.00 8.21 14.19
N LYS A 227 -4.01 8.54 15.48
CA LYS A 227 -5.19 9.10 16.15
C LYS A 227 -5.62 10.43 15.53
N ALA A 228 -4.68 11.34 15.32
CA ALA A 228 -4.95 12.62 14.67
C ALA A 228 -5.50 12.44 13.24
N ALA A 229 -4.92 11.51 12.47
CA ALA A 229 -5.40 11.18 11.13
C ALA A 229 -6.79 10.54 11.17
N TRP A 230 -7.06 9.63 12.13
CA TRP A 230 -8.38 9.01 12.30
C TRP A 230 -9.47 10.04 12.61
N GLU A 231 -9.20 11.02 13.47
CA GLU A 231 -10.13 12.11 13.76
C GLU A 231 -10.50 12.92 12.51
N LYS A 232 -9.55 13.11 11.57
CA LYS A 232 -9.80 13.77 10.29
C LYS A 232 -10.61 12.87 9.36
N LEU A 233 -10.28 11.58 9.27
CA LEU A 233 -11.05 10.60 8.48
C LEU A 233 -12.51 10.48 8.95
N CYS A 234 -12.77 10.60 10.25
CA CYS A 234 -14.13 10.64 10.79
C CYS A 234 -14.94 11.88 10.35
N ARG A 235 -14.31 12.82 9.62
CA ARG A 235 -14.97 13.98 8.99
C ARG A 235 -14.87 13.96 7.46
N PHE A 236 -14.31 12.88 6.89
CA PHE A 236 -14.16 12.75 5.44
C PHE A 236 -15.51 12.37 4.81
N GLU A 237 -16.10 13.30 4.07
CA GLU A 237 -17.44 13.17 3.48
C GLU A 237 -17.42 12.63 2.05
N LYS A 238 -16.26 12.69 1.36
CA LYS A 238 -16.14 12.18 0.00
C LYS A 238 -16.25 10.65 -0.04
N PRO A 239 -16.72 10.04 -1.15
CA PRO A 239 -17.01 8.62 -1.24
C PRO A 239 -15.87 7.73 -0.74
N PHE A 240 -16.18 6.78 0.15
CA PHE A 240 -15.25 5.86 0.78
C PHE A 240 -15.78 4.42 0.70
N LEU A 241 -15.16 3.59 -0.13
CA LEU A 241 -15.56 2.19 -0.36
C LEU A 241 -14.61 1.25 0.39
N THR A 242 -15.13 0.12 0.89
CA THR A 242 -14.31 -0.99 1.41
C THR A 242 -14.54 -2.24 0.57
N LEU A 243 -13.45 -2.88 0.10
CA LEU A 243 -13.43 -4.15 -0.62
C LEU A 243 -12.49 -5.09 0.13
N PHE A 244 -13.02 -6.00 0.94
CA PHE A 244 -12.21 -6.84 1.83
C PHE A 244 -12.31 -8.31 1.47
N GLY A 245 -11.21 -9.04 1.60
CA GLY A 245 -11.17 -10.49 1.43
C GLY A 245 -11.79 -11.21 2.63
N GLU A 246 -12.63 -12.20 2.36
CA GLU A 246 -13.29 -13.02 3.40
C GLU A 246 -12.28 -13.72 4.32
N LEU A 247 -11.15 -14.14 3.74
CA LEU A 247 -10.14 -14.98 4.42
C LEU A 247 -8.94 -14.16 4.94
N ASP A 248 -8.99 -12.82 4.87
CA ASP A 248 -7.90 -11.99 5.40
C ASP A 248 -7.80 -12.08 6.93
N PRO A 249 -6.70 -12.62 7.48
CA PRO A 249 -6.52 -12.71 8.94
C PRO A 249 -5.95 -11.43 9.55
N VAL A 250 -5.49 -10.47 8.74
CA VAL A 250 -4.70 -9.32 9.18
C VAL A 250 -5.58 -8.11 9.48
N ALA A 251 -6.44 -7.73 8.54
CA ALA A 251 -7.20 -6.48 8.59
C ALA A 251 -8.70 -6.67 8.86
N LYS A 252 -9.16 -7.92 9.03
CA LYS A 252 -10.57 -8.25 9.25
C LYS A 252 -11.17 -7.46 10.42
N GLY A 253 -12.32 -6.84 10.16
CA GLY A 253 -13.07 -6.05 11.16
C GLY A 253 -12.79 -4.54 11.05
N TRP A 254 -11.69 -4.12 10.42
CA TRP A 254 -11.44 -2.69 10.23
C TRP A 254 -12.45 -2.06 9.25
N GLU A 255 -12.91 -2.81 8.25
CA GLU A 255 -13.95 -2.39 7.32
C GLU A 255 -15.24 -1.98 8.05
N VAL A 256 -15.63 -2.73 9.08
CA VAL A 256 -16.82 -2.42 9.90
C VAL A 256 -16.63 -1.09 10.63
N ARG A 257 -15.45 -0.89 11.21
CA ARG A 257 -15.11 0.37 11.88
C ARG A 257 -15.13 1.56 10.91
N ALA A 258 -14.52 1.41 9.72
CA ALA A 258 -14.49 2.46 8.71
C ALA A 258 -15.89 2.83 8.24
N GLN A 259 -16.73 1.85 7.92
CA GLN A 259 -18.12 2.05 7.49
C GLN A 259 -18.99 2.75 8.55
N ALA A 260 -18.75 2.46 9.84
CA ALA A 260 -19.47 3.06 10.94
C ALA A 260 -19.02 4.50 11.23
N SER A 261 -17.73 4.83 11.00
CA SER A 261 -17.12 6.06 11.50
C SER A 261 -16.88 7.12 10.41
N ILE A 262 -16.64 6.71 9.16
CA ILE A 262 -16.29 7.63 8.06
C ILE A 262 -17.58 8.02 7.33
N PRO A 263 -17.98 9.32 7.32
CA PRO A 263 -19.23 9.76 6.70
C PRO A 263 -19.35 9.38 5.21
N GLY A 264 -18.26 9.48 4.47
CA GLY A 264 -18.21 9.13 3.04
C GLY A 264 -18.44 7.64 2.73
N ALA A 265 -18.38 6.76 3.73
CA ALA A 265 -18.68 5.34 3.57
C ALA A 265 -20.19 5.05 3.51
N ARG A 266 -21.04 5.96 4.00
CA ARG A 266 -22.49 5.73 4.05
C ARG A 266 -23.08 5.56 2.66
N GLY A 267 -23.87 4.49 2.48
CA GLY A 267 -24.57 4.22 1.22
C GLY A 267 -23.70 3.69 0.08
N GLN A 268 -22.42 3.42 0.34
CA GLN A 268 -21.55 2.79 -0.65
C GLN A 268 -21.80 1.27 -0.73
N ASN A 269 -21.49 0.67 -1.88
CA ASN A 269 -21.66 -0.76 -2.12
C ASN A 269 -20.43 -1.54 -1.60
N HIS A 270 -20.24 -1.55 -0.28
CA HIS A 270 -19.15 -2.30 0.37
C HIS A 270 -19.26 -3.79 0.08
N GLN A 271 -18.10 -4.47 -0.07
CA GLN A 271 -18.10 -5.88 -0.39
C GLN A 271 -17.10 -6.65 0.47
N ILE A 272 -17.50 -7.87 0.85
CA ILE A 272 -16.60 -8.92 1.31
C ILE A 272 -16.46 -9.89 0.13
N ILE A 273 -15.25 -10.00 -0.40
CA ILE A 273 -14.95 -10.81 -1.57
C ILE A 273 -14.65 -12.24 -1.12
N PRO A 274 -15.48 -13.22 -1.53
CA PRO A 274 -15.34 -14.59 -1.07
C PRO A 274 -14.03 -15.22 -1.56
N LYS A 275 -13.46 -16.11 -0.75
CA LYS A 275 -12.24 -16.88 -1.05
C LYS A 275 -11.01 -16.03 -1.36
N ALA A 276 -10.97 -14.77 -0.96
CA ALA A 276 -9.81 -13.92 -1.12
C ALA A 276 -9.09 -13.76 0.23
N GLY A 277 -7.77 -13.96 0.23
CA GLY A 277 -6.87 -13.76 1.36
C GLY A 277 -6.40 -12.32 1.50
N HIS A 278 -5.26 -12.14 2.17
CA HIS A 278 -4.71 -10.81 2.46
C HIS A 278 -4.24 -10.07 1.20
N PHE A 279 -3.55 -10.76 0.27
CA PHE A 279 -3.16 -10.18 -1.02
C PHE A 279 -4.30 -10.35 -2.04
N ILE A 280 -5.40 -9.67 -1.76
CA ILE A 280 -6.66 -9.75 -2.50
C ILE A 280 -6.49 -9.46 -4.01
N GLN A 281 -5.46 -8.68 -4.40
CA GLN A 281 -5.12 -8.38 -5.78
C GLN A 281 -4.60 -9.61 -6.57
N GLU A 282 -4.07 -10.61 -5.86
CA GLU A 282 -3.68 -11.88 -6.47
C GLU A 282 -4.85 -12.85 -6.57
N ASP A 283 -5.76 -12.80 -5.61
CA ASP A 283 -6.87 -13.76 -5.49
C ASP A 283 -8.11 -13.35 -6.29
N ALA A 284 -8.43 -12.05 -6.33
CA ALA A 284 -9.67 -11.52 -6.90
C ALA A 284 -9.48 -10.20 -7.66
N PRO A 285 -8.53 -10.11 -8.62
CA PRO A 285 -8.25 -8.87 -9.33
C PRO A 285 -9.44 -8.38 -10.16
N GLU A 286 -10.23 -9.29 -10.76
CA GLU A 286 -11.39 -8.96 -11.57
C GLU A 286 -12.51 -8.34 -10.74
N GLU A 287 -12.78 -8.90 -9.56
CA GLU A 287 -13.77 -8.39 -8.61
C GLU A 287 -13.38 -7.01 -8.09
N LEU A 288 -12.11 -6.80 -7.80
CA LEU A 288 -11.59 -5.48 -7.40
C LEU A 288 -11.77 -4.46 -8.52
N VAL A 289 -11.39 -4.79 -9.75
CA VAL A 289 -11.57 -3.90 -10.91
C VAL A 289 -13.04 -3.60 -11.15
N ALA A 290 -13.92 -4.60 -11.07
CA ALA A 290 -15.37 -4.41 -11.21
C ALA A 290 -15.93 -3.51 -10.11
N GLY A 291 -15.55 -3.72 -8.85
CA GLY A 291 -15.95 -2.90 -7.70
C GLY A 291 -15.50 -1.44 -7.84
N ILE A 292 -14.24 -1.22 -8.23
CA ILE A 292 -13.70 0.12 -8.47
C ILE A 292 -14.42 0.79 -9.65
N THR A 293 -14.63 0.08 -10.76
CA THR A 293 -15.31 0.61 -11.95
C THR A 293 -16.74 1.02 -11.63
N ALA A 294 -17.47 0.19 -10.90
CA ALA A 294 -18.83 0.52 -10.46
C ALA A 294 -18.85 1.75 -9.53
N PHE A 295 -17.87 1.84 -8.63
CA PHE A 295 -17.73 2.98 -7.71
C PHE A 295 -17.40 4.30 -8.43
N LEU A 296 -16.61 4.25 -9.50
CA LEU A 296 -16.31 5.41 -10.34
C LEU A 296 -17.52 5.92 -11.13
N ALA A 297 -18.49 5.04 -11.42
CA ALA A 297 -19.68 5.39 -12.21
C ALA A 297 -20.79 6.09 -11.42
N VAL A 298 -20.76 6.07 -10.08
CA VAL A 298 -21.83 6.57 -9.18
C VAL A 298 -21.60 8.01 -8.72
N SER A 299 -20.72 8.76 -9.30
CA SER A 299 -20.32 10.13 -8.88
C SER A 299 -20.96 11.23 -9.68
#